data_4726ba445c1ccb7f424d7916b93ed977
#
_entry.id   4726ba445c1ccb7f424d7916b93ed977
#
_cell.length_a   1.000
_cell.length_b   1.000
_cell.length_c   1.000
_cell.angle_alpha   90.00
_cell.angle_beta   90.00
_cell.angle_gamma   90.00
#
_symmetry.space_group_name_H-M   'P 1'
#
loop_
_entity.id
_entity.type
_entity.pdbx_description
1 polymer ?
#
loop_
_entity_poly.entity_id
_entity_poly.type
_entity_poly.pdbx_seq_one_letter_code
_entity_poly.pdbx_strand_id
1 'polypeptide(L)'
;MAADDALVETQAPPVYDTLVPDPQVQKEFGVTAMSIWRWDRDPELIELGWPLPIRIRSRKFRSRIALENFKRVITRIAIEQRARP
;
A
#
# COMPACT_ATOMS: atom_id res chain seq x y z
N MET A 1 27.55 -2.31 -20.41
CA MET A 1 27.97 -3.38 -19.80
C MET A 1 27.20 -3.74 -18.52
N ALA A 2 27.25 -4.96 -18.25
CA ALA A 2 26.47 -5.48 -17.15
C ALA A 2 26.87 -4.90 -15.80
N ALA A 3 28.00 -4.24 -15.77
CA ALA A 3 28.48 -3.68 -14.52
C ALA A 3 27.51 -2.65 -13.95
N ASP A 4 26.83 -1.93 -14.81
CA ASP A 4 25.91 -0.94 -14.32
C ASP A 4 24.75 -1.58 -13.59
N ASP A 5 24.21 -2.62 -14.15
CA ASP A 5 23.12 -3.33 -13.51
C ASP A 5 23.57 -3.97 -12.23
N ALA A 6 24.75 -4.55 -12.25
CA ALA A 6 25.27 -5.18 -11.07
C ALA A 6 25.50 -4.16 -9.97
N LEU A 7 25.95 -2.97 -10.33
CA LEU A 7 26.17 -1.92 -9.34
C LEU A 7 24.88 -1.50 -8.69
N VAL A 8 23.83 -1.34 -9.49
CA VAL A 8 22.54 -0.96 -8.93
C VAL A 8 22.07 -2.00 -7.94
N GLU A 9 22.27 -3.25 -8.27
CA GLU A 9 21.83 -4.34 -7.40
C GLU A 9 22.68 -4.45 -6.15
N THR A 10 23.96 -4.18 -6.26
CA THR A 10 24.84 -4.37 -5.10
C THR A 10 24.85 -3.18 -4.16
N GLN A 11 24.44 -2.02 -4.62
CA GLN A 11 24.47 -0.83 -3.79
C GLN A 11 23.42 -0.85 -2.70
N ALA A 12 22.33 -1.56 -2.91
CA ALA A 12 21.29 -1.66 -1.92
C ALA A 12 20.68 -3.05 -2.02
N PRO A 13 20.32 -3.63 -0.88
CA PRO A 13 19.60 -4.89 -0.94
C PRO A 13 18.33 -4.70 -1.74
N PRO A 14 18.01 -5.63 -2.60
CA PRO A 14 16.76 -5.51 -3.36
C PRO A 14 15.57 -5.49 -2.40
N VAL A 15 14.67 -4.59 -2.67
CA VAL A 15 13.43 -4.52 -1.93
C VAL A 15 12.39 -5.26 -2.74
N TYR A 16 11.94 -6.36 -2.20
CA TYR A 16 10.94 -7.17 -2.87
C TYR A 16 9.58 -6.80 -2.34
N ASP A 17 8.74 -6.36 -3.25
CA ASP A 17 7.36 -6.11 -2.93
C ASP A 17 6.55 -7.35 -3.28
N THR A 18 5.44 -7.53 -2.61
CA THR A 18 4.51 -8.59 -2.93
C THR A 18 3.17 -7.95 -3.28
N LEU A 19 2.42 -8.66 -4.08
CA LEU A 19 1.10 -8.19 -4.47
C LEU A 19 0.06 -8.89 -3.62
N VAL A 20 -0.83 -8.10 -3.05
CA VAL A 20 -1.86 -8.59 -2.15
C VAL A 20 -3.20 -8.53 -2.88
N PRO A 21 -3.87 -9.66 -3.08
CA PRO A 21 -5.17 -9.62 -3.75
C PRO A 21 -6.22 -8.92 -2.89
N ASP A 22 -7.14 -8.24 -3.55
CA ASP A 22 -8.15 -7.45 -2.85
C ASP A 22 -8.94 -8.21 -1.78
N PRO A 23 -9.34 -9.47 -1.96
CA PRO A 23 -10.00 -10.17 -0.87
C PRO A 23 -9.16 -10.25 0.41
N GLN A 24 -7.84 -10.35 0.27
CA GLN A 24 -6.96 -10.36 1.43
C GLN A 24 -6.88 -8.95 2.05
N VAL A 25 -6.88 -7.91 1.23
CA VAL A 25 -6.90 -6.54 1.73
C VAL A 25 -8.17 -6.32 2.55
N GLN A 26 -9.30 -6.81 2.08
CA GLN A 26 -10.55 -6.71 2.81
C GLN A 26 -10.44 -7.36 4.19
N LYS A 27 -9.81 -8.52 4.26
CA LYS A 27 -9.64 -9.21 5.53
C LYS A 27 -8.73 -8.44 6.48
N GLU A 28 -7.63 -7.92 5.95
CA GLU A 28 -6.65 -7.22 6.78
C GLU A 28 -7.21 -5.94 7.37
N PHE A 29 -8.06 -5.25 6.62
CA PHE A 29 -8.67 -4.03 7.11
C PHE A 29 -10.04 -4.25 7.74
N GLY A 30 -10.57 -5.45 7.61
CA GLY A 30 -11.88 -5.76 8.17
C GLY A 30 -13.01 -5.00 7.51
N VAL A 31 -12.93 -4.81 6.21
CA VAL A 31 -13.90 -4.02 5.46
C VAL A 31 -14.43 -4.79 4.25
N THR A 32 -15.49 -4.28 3.67
CA THR A 32 -16.11 -4.90 2.50
C THR A 32 -15.47 -4.40 1.22
N ALA A 33 -15.76 -5.09 0.12
CA ALA A 33 -15.31 -4.65 -1.20
C ALA A 33 -15.84 -3.27 -1.54
N MET A 34 -17.03 -2.93 -1.09
CA MET A 34 -17.62 -1.61 -1.33
C MET A 34 -16.81 -0.53 -0.64
N SER A 35 -16.33 -0.79 0.58
CA SER A 35 -15.49 0.17 1.28
C SER A 35 -14.19 0.40 0.53
N ILE A 36 -13.56 -0.67 0.04
CA ILE A 36 -12.33 -0.56 -0.75
C ILE A 36 -12.59 0.27 -2.01
N TRP A 37 -13.72 0.03 -2.66
CA TRP A 37 -14.10 0.77 -3.86
C TRP A 37 -14.24 2.26 -3.58
N ARG A 38 -14.80 2.62 -2.43
CA ARG A 38 -14.93 4.02 -2.03
C ARG A 38 -13.58 4.64 -1.72
N TRP A 39 -12.71 3.89 -1.04
CA TRP A 39 -11.36 4.37 -0.70
C TRP A 39 -10.54 4.64 -1.95
N ASP A 40 -10.73 3.86 -2.99
CA ASP A 40 -10.02 4.07 -4.26
C ASP A 40 -10.38 5.41 -4.88
N ARG A 41 -11.49 6.01 -4.46
CA ARG A 41 -12.00 7.26 -4.99
C ARG A 41 -11.95 8.40 -3.99
N ASP A 42 -11.33 8.17 -2.86
CA ASP A 42 -11.26 9.15 -1.78
C ASP A 42 -9.93 9.89 -1.90
N PRO A 43 -9.97 11.18 -2.33
CA PRO A 43 -8.71 11.92 -2.52
C PRO A 43 -7.88 12.04 -1.25
N GLU A 44 -8.53 12.16 -0.09
CA GLU A 44 -7.80 12.28 1.16
C GLU A 44 -7.02 11.01 1.48
N LEU A 45 -7.64 9.85 1.27
CA LEU A 45 -6.96 8.59 1.54
C LEU A 45 -5.85 8.34 0.54
N ILE A 46 -6.08 8.68 -0.72
CA ILE A 46 -5.05 8.54 -1.75
C ILE A 46 -3.85 9.40 -1.40
N GLU A 47 -4.09 10.61 -0.94
CA GLU A 47 -3.03 11.52 -0.55
C GLU A 47 -2.26 11.00 0.64
N LEU A 48 -2.92 10.29 1.55
CA LEU A 48 -2.27 9.67 2.69
C LEU A 48 -1.51 8.40 2.33
N GLY A 49 -1.59 7.96 1.10
CA GLY A 49 -0.84 6.81 0.64
C GLY A 49 -1.65 5.55 0.38
N TRP A 50 -2.99 5.66 0.33
CA TRP A 50 -3.79 4.49 -0.03
C TRP A 50 -3.37 4.00 -1.41
N PRO A 51 -2.90 2.75 -1.53
CA PRO A 51 -2.39 2.27 -2.82
C PRO A 51 -3.52 1.98 -3.79
N LEU A 52 -3.37 2.50 -4.99
CA LEU A 52 -4.33 2.22 -6.05
C LEU A 52 -4.14 0.80 -6.56
N PRO A 53 -5.20 0.22 -7.13
CA PRO A 53 -5.12 -1.18 -7.53
C PRO A 53 -4.21 -1.40 -8.71
N ILE A 54 -3.50 -2.51 -8.67
CA ILE A 54 -2.71 -3.02 -9.78
C ILE A 54 -3.56 -4.11 -10.42
N ARG A 55 -3.92 -3.92 -11.67
CA ARG A 55 -4.77 -4.88 -12.36
C ARG A 55 -3.92 -5.84 -13.16
N ILE A 56 -4.16 -7.11 -12.90
CA ILE A 56 -3.59 -8.18 -13.70
C ILE A 56 -4.77 -8.98 -14.21
N ARG A 57 -5.04 -8.83 -15.50
CA ARG A 57 -6.24 -9.37 -16.12
C ARG A 57 -7.47 -8.84 -15.40
N SER A 58 -8.34 -9.69 -14.90
CA SER A 58 -9.54 -9.24 -14.22
C SER A 58 -9.40 -9.13 -12.72
N ARG A 59 -8.20 -9.34 -12.19
CA ARG A 59 -7.99 -9.33 -10.74
C ARG A 59 -7.25 -8.08 -10.30
N LYS A 60 -7.55 -7.63 -9.09
CA LYS A 60 -6.93 -6.45 -8.51
C LYS A 60 -6.02 -6.87 -7.36
N PHE A 61 -4.87 -6.23 -7.34
CA PHE A 61 -3.87 -6.45 -6.29
C PHE A 61 -3.41 -5.10 -5.77
N ARG A 62 -2.80 -5.10 -4.59
CA ARG A 62 -2.19 -3.90 -4.01
C ARG A 62 -0.77 -4.23 -3.61
N SER A 63 0.09 -3.22 -3.64
CA SER A 63 1.46 -3.34 -3.19
C SER A 63 1.47 -3.59 -1.68
N ARG A 64 2.17 -4.62 -1.23
CA ARG A 64 2.34 -4.90 0.21
C ARG A 64 3.08 -3.75 0.89
N ILE A 65 4.12 -3.26 0.27
CA ILE A 65 4.90 -2.16 0.84
C ILE A 65 4.01 -0.93 1.01
N ALA A 66 3.24 -0.61 -0.02
CA ALA A 66 2.38 0.56 0.04
C ALA A 66 1.28 0.41 1.10
N LEU A 67 0.72 -0.79 1.24
CA LEU A 67 -0.28 -1.03 2.27
C LEU A 67 0.30 -0.85 3.67
N GLU A 68 1.50 -1.36 3.90
CA GLU A 68 2.13 -1.23 5.21
C GLU A 68 2.47 0.23 5.52
N ASN A 69 2.93 0.97 4.52
CA ASN A 69 3.19 2.39 4.69
C ASN A 69 1.91 3.15 5.03
N PHE A 70 0.83 2.84 4.33
CA PHE A 70 -0.47 3.46 4.60
C PHE A 70 -0.92 3.19 6.04
N LYS A 71 -0.78 1.95 6.50
CA LYS A 71 -1.15 1.60 7.87
C LYS A 71 -0.35 2.43 8.89
N ARG A 72 0.94 2.64 8.63
CA ARG A 72 1.76 3.46 9.52
C ARG A 72 1.28 4.90 9.55
N VAL A 73 0.95 5.45 8.39
CA VAL A 73 0.51 6.84 8.32
C VAL A 73 -0.78 7.04 9.08
N ILE A 74 -1.78 6.21 8.85
CA ILE A 74 -3.06 6.38 9.53
C ILE A 74 -2.96 6.10 11.02
N THR A 75 -2.09 5.17 11.41
CA THR A 75 -1.87 4.90 12.84
C THR A 75 -1.24 6.10 13.52
N ARG A 76 -0.24 6.72 12.87
CA ARG A 76 0.40 7.91 13.41
C ARG A 76 -0.61 9.05 13.58
N ILE A 77 -1.44 9.27 12.58
CA ILE A 77 -2.45 10.32 12.65
C ILE A 77 -3.41 10.06 13.80
N ALA A 78 -3.85 8.82 13.97
CA ALA A 78 -4.75 8.48 15.06
C ALA A 78 -4.11 8.72 16.42
N ILE A 79 -2.83 8.40 16.55
CA ILE A 79 -2.11 8.64 17.80
C ILE A 79 -1.99 10.13 18.07
N GLU A 80 -1.66 10.91 17.06
CA GLU A 80 -1.53 12.36 17.22
C GLU A 80 -2.85 13.01 17.59
N GLN A 81 -3.93 12.57 16.98
CA GLN A 81 -5.25 13.09 17.29
C GLN A 81 -5.65 12.76 18.73
N ARG A 82 -5.30 11.57 19.18
CA ARG A 82 -5.61 11.13 20.54
C ARG A 82 -4.82 11.92 21.57
N ALA A 83 -3.61 12.34 21.23
CA ALA A 83 -2.75 13.09 22.14
C ALA A 83 -3.17 14.55 22.31
N ARG A 84 -4.02 15.05 21.45
CA ARG A 84 -4.48 16.43 21.55
C ARG A 84 -5.50 16.57 22.67
N PRO A 85 -5.39 17.65 23.45
CA PRO A 85 -6.36 17.92 24.52
C PRO A 85 -7.73 18.25 23.97
#